data_6961c733645fbbe12296873adfc88871
#
_entry.id   6961c733645fbbe12296873adfc88871
#
_cell.length_a   1.000
_cell.length_b   1.000
_cell.length_c   1.000
_cell.angle_alpha   90.00
_cell.angle_beta   90.00
_cell.angle_gamma   90.00
#
_symmetry.space_group_name_H-M   'P 1'
#
loop_
_entity.id
_entity.type
_entity.pdbx_description
1 polymer ?
#
loop_
_entity_poly.entity_id
_entity_poly.type
_entity_poly.pdbx_seq_one_letter_code
_entity_poly.pdbx_strand_id
1 'polypeptide(L)'
;MENEDLLRAKIVTVSDGVFSGHRDDVSGAKLKDYLTLKGWEVVESKVVADGTENVSSALLELSKDFHGLIVTTGGTGFGPRDQTPEGTSRVIQRAAPGIAEAIRLVNPLGRLSRATAGTLGETLIINLPGSTKGSIECIEAVIDVLGHAVRLLRDNSDPHPEHGQHKHE
;
A
#
# COMPACT_ATOMS: atom_id res chain seq x y z
N MET A 1 -12.37 -25.01 5.23
CA MET A 1 -11.28 -24.74 4.27
C MET A 1 -11.28 -23.25 4.02
N GLU A 2 -10.38 -22.53 4.67
CA GLU A 2 -10.12 -21.14 4.32
C GLU A 2 -9.59 -21.14 2.89
N ASN A 3 -10.13 -20.28 2.06
CA ASN A 3 -9.76 -20.16 0.66
C ASN A 3 -8.34 -19.57 0.62
N GLU A 4 -7.30 -20.40 0.51
CA GLU A 4 -5.87 -20.00 0.53
C GLU A 4 -5.50 -19.03 -0.60
N ASP A 5 -6.38 -18.89 -1.60
CA ASP A 5 -6.20 -18.00 -2.75
C ASP A 5 -6.78 -16.58 -2.59
N LEU A 6 -7.45 -16.29 -1.46
CA LEU A 6 -8.11 -15.01 -1.30
C LEU A 6 -7.12 -13.90 -0.95
N LEU A 7 -6.89 -12.99 -1.89
CA LEU A 7 -6.06 -11.81 -1.68
C LEU A 7 -6.79 -10.80 -0.79
N ARG A 8 -6.27 -10.55 0.40
CA ARG A 8 -6.87 -9.66 1.40
C ARG A 8 -6.08 -8.36 1.51
N ALA A 9 -6.77 -7.25 1.67
CA ALA A 9 -6.16 -5.93 1.81
C ALA A 9 -6.78 -5.13 2.97
N LYS A 10 -5.97 -4.23 3.52
CA LYS A 10 -6.41 -3.18 4.45
C LYS A 10 -5.95 -1.82 3.94
N ILE A 11 -6.70 -0.77 4.24
CA ILE A 11 -6.42 0.60 3.80
C ILE A 11 -6.23 1.50 5.02
N VAL A 12 -5.18 2.33 4.99
CA VAL A 12 -4.95 3.37 6.00
C VAL A 12 -4.92 4.72 5.32
N THR A 13 -5.90 5.56 5.61
CA THR A 13 -5.88 6.96 5.18
C THR A 13 -5.18 7.79 6.24
N VAL A 14 -4.08 8.43 5.86
CA VAL A 14 -3.26 9.28 6.73
C VAL A 14 -3.53 10.73 6.37
N SER A 15 -4.31 11.42 7.18
CA SER A 15 -4.69 12.81 6.94
C SER A 15 -5.27 13.45 8.19
N ASP A 16 -4.67 14.56 8.65
CA ASP A 16 -5.23 15.38 9.73
C ASP A 16 -6.64 15.88 9.37
N GLY A 17 -6.86 16.31 8.12
CA GLY A 17 -8.14 16.85 7.68
C GLY A 17 -9.27 15.81 7.65
N VAL A 18 -8.99 14.60 7.21
CA VAL A 18 -9.96 13.49 7.21
C VAL A 18 -10.19 13.00 8.65
N PHE A 19 -9.13 12.83 9.41
CA PHE A 19 -9.21 12.36 10.80
C PHE A 19 -10.05 13.29 11.69
N SER A 20 -9.93 14.60 11.50
CA SER A 20 -10.70 15.61 12.25
C SER A 20 -12.11 15.84 11.70
N GLY A 21 -12.48 15.20 10.59
CA GLY A 21 -13.81 15.35 9.98
C GLY A 21 -13.99 16.60 9.11
N HIS A 22 -12.93 17.36 8.84
CA HIS A 22 -12.99 18.55 7.97
C HIS A 22 -13.03 18.20 6.46
N ARG A 23 -12.66 17.00 6.10
CA ARG A 23 -12.70 16.48 4.72
C ARG A 23 -13.17 15.04 4.70
N ASP A 24 -13.85 14.66 3.62
CA ASP A 24 -14.23 13.28 3.36
C ASP A 24 -13.02 12.45 2.90
N ASP A 25 -13.03 11.15 3.25
CA ASP A 25 -12.02 10.19 2.80
C ASP A 25 -12.30 9.68 1.38
N VAL A 26 -12.10 10.53 0.40
CA VAL A 26 -12.35 10.19 -1.02
C VAL A 26 -11.28 9.22 -1.53
N SER A 27 -10.02 9.42 -1.16
CA SER A 27 -8.91 8.58 -1.60
C SER A 27 -9.03 7.14 -1.07
N GLY A 28 -9.31 6.97 0.22
CA GLY A 28 -9.51 5.64 0.81
C GLY A 28 -10.71 4.91 0.20
N ALA A 29 -11.82 5.61 -0.02
CA ALA A 29 -13.00 5.03 -0.67
C ALA A 29 -12.71 4.55 -2.09
N LYS A 30 -12.02 5.35 -2.90
CA LYS A 30 -11.64 4.98 -4.27
C LYS A 30 -10.63 3.83 -4.32
N LEU A 31 -9.69 3.78 -3.40
CA LEU A 31 -8.77 2.65 -3.28
C LEU A 31 -9.50 1.36 -2.94
N LYS A 32 -10.50 1.43 -2.05
CA LYS A 32 -11.34 0.27 -1.72
C LYS A 32 -12.07 -0.25 -2.96
N ASP A 33 -12.74 0.65 -3.70
CA ASP A 33 -13.44 0.29 -4.94
C ASP A 33 -12.48 -0.34 -5.95
N TYR A 34 -11.31 0.25 -6.16
CA TYR A 34 -10.30 -0.23 -7.10
C TYR A 34 -9.75 -1.61 -6.71
N LEU A 35 -9.35 -1.80 -5.46
CA LEU A 35 -8.85 -3.09 -4.98
C LEU A 35 -9.90 -4.18 -5.09
N THR A 36 -11.16 -3.88 -4.75
CA THR A 36 -12.27 -4.81 -4.89
C THR A 36 -12.48 -5.21 -6.35
N LEU A 37 -12.43 -4.25 -7.27
CA LEU A 37 -12.53 -4.50 -8.71
C LEU A 37 -11.38 -5.40 -9.22
N LYS A 38 -10.20 -5.31 -8.60
CA LYS A 38 -9.02 -6.14 -8.92
C LYS A 38 -8.99 -7.50 -8.19
N GLY A 39 -10.07 -7.88 -7.52
CA GLY A 39 -10.21 -9.17 -6.87
C GLY A 39 -9.64 -9.26 -5.45
N TRP A 40 -9.33 -8.12 -4.82
CA TRP A 40 -8.90 -8.07 -3.43
C TRP A 40 -10.12 -7.93 -2.50
N GLU A 41 -10.13 -8.69 -1.42
CA GLU A 41 -11.07 -8.47 -0.33
C GLU A 41 -10.52 -7.38 0.60
N VAL A 42 -11.14 -6.20 0.60
CA VAL A 42 -10.78 -5.13 1.55
C VAL A 42 -11.49 -5.38 2.87
N VAL A 43 -10.77 -5.92 3.83
CA VAL A 43 -11.34 -6.38 5.12
C VAL A 43 -11.41 -5.27 6.17
N GLU A 44 -10.61 -4.21 6.01
CA GLU A 44 -10.58 -3.10 6.96
C GLU A 44 -10.12 -1.81 6.30
N SER A 45 -10.71 -0.69 6.71
CA SER A 45 -10.26 0.66 6.36
C SER A 45 -10.18 1.51 7.62
N LYS A 46 -9.06 2.21 7.83
CA LYS A 46 -8.78 3.02 9.01
C LYS A 46 -8.31 4.41 8.60
N VAL A 47 -8.76 5.42 9.32
CA VAL A 47 -8.25 6.80 9.19
C VAL A 47 -7.42 7.14 10.40
N VAL A 48 -6.24 7.71 10.19
CA VAL A 48 -5.35 8.20 11.25
C VAL A 48 -4.88 9.61 10.95
N ALA A 49 -4.53 10.36 11.99
CA ALA A 49 -3.89 11.65 11.83
C ALA A 49 -2.46 11.49 11.27
N ASP A 50 -1.94 12.53 10.64
CA ASP A 50 -0.54 12.58 10.22
C ASP A 50 0.41 12.43 11.44
N GLY A 51 1.63 12.03 11.16
CA GLY A 51 2.68 11.85 12.16
C GLY A 51 3.20 10.42 12.26
N THR A 52 4.48 10.30 12.57
CA THR A 52 5.22 9.02 12.60
C THR A 52 4.58 8.00 13.55
N GLU A 53 4.24 8.42 14.78
CA GLU A 53 3.66 7.52 15.79
C GLU A 53 2.27 7.00 15.40
N ASN A 54 1.42 7.87 14.85
CA ASN A 54 0.08 7.49 14.40
C ASN A 54 0.14 6.43 13.29
N VAL A 55 1.05 6.61 12.33
CA VAL A 55 1.26 5.67 11.24
C VAL A 55 1.85 4.36 11.73
N SER A 56 2.94 4.40 12.50
CA SER A 56 3.60 3.18 12.99
C SER A 56 2.68 2.35 13.88
N SER A 57 1.94 2.97 14.78
CA SER A 57 0.99 2.26 15.66
C SER A 57 -0.13 1.60 14.87
N ALA A 58 -0.69 2.31 13.87
CA ALA A 58 -1.73 1.75 13.01
C ALA A 58 -1.23 0.56 12.19
N LEU A 59 -0.03 0.66 11.61
CA LEU A 59 0.55 -0.43 10.83
C LEU A 59 0.85 -1.66 11.69
N LEU A 60 1.39 -1.50 12.90
CA LEU A 60 1.62 -2.60 13.84
C LEU A 60 0.31 -3.29 14.22
N GLU A 61 -0.72 -2.52 14.56
CA GLU A 61 -2.04 -3.05 14.91
C GLU A 61 -2.66 -3.84 13.77
N LEU A 62 -2.67 -3.25 12.55
CA LEU A 62 -3.31 -3.85 11.38
C LEU A 62 -2.55 -5.06 10.81
N SER A 63 -1.24 -5.15 11.05
CA SER A 63 -0.41 -6.28 10.60
C SER A 63 -0.48 -7.49 11.54
N LYS A 64 -1.02 -7.31 12.75
CA LYS A 64 -1.10 -8.40 13.72
C LYS A 64 -2.00 -9.51 13.19
N ASP A 65 -1.48 -10.74 13.14
CA ASP A 65 -2.18 -11.94 12.66
C ASP A 65 -2.86 -11.72 11.28
N PHE A 66 -2.22 -10.91 10.41
CA PHE A 66 -2.73 -10.56 9.09
C PHE A 66 -1.75 -10.98 7.98
N HIS A 67 -2.25 -11.83 7.07
CA HIS A 67 -1.58 -12.14 5.80
C HIS A 67 -2.27 -11.38 4.67
N GLY A 68 -1.55 -10.48 4.01
CA GLY A 68 -2.13 -9.66 2.95
C GLY A 68 -1.37 -8.37 2.66
N LEU A 69 -2.09 -7.43 2.06
CA LEU A 69 -1.60 -6.13 1.66
C LEU A 69 -2.14 -5.04 2.58
N ILE A 70 -1.30 -4.14 3.06
CA ILE A 70 -1.73 -2.87 3.65
C ILE A 70 -1.28 -1.74 2.73
N VAL A 71 -2.22 -0.94 2.26
CA VAL A 71 -1.93 0.30 1.53
C VAL A 71 -2.19 1.50 2.42
N THR A 72 -1.25 2.45 2.46
CA THR A 72 -1.49 3.76 3.05
C THR A 72 -1.73 4.79 1.95
N THR A 73 -2.55 5.79 2.19
CA THR A 73 -2.72 6.95 1.29
C THR A 73 -2.59 8.23 2.09
N GLY A 74 -1.70 9.11 1.65
CA GLY A 74 -1.40 10.38 2.30
C GLY A 74 -0.10 10.43 3.09
N GLY A 75 0.33 11.64 3.43
CA GLY A 75 1.50 11.90 4.25
C GLY A 75 2.84 11.52 3.63
N THR A 76 2.96 11.51 2.29
CA THR A 76 4.19 11.07 1.58
C THR A 76 5.00 12.22 0.98
N GLY A 77 4.57 13.47 1.14
CA GLY A 77 5.23 14.64 0.57
C GLY A 77 6.30 15.27 1.47
N PHE A 78 6.50 16.57 1.31
CA PHE A 78 7.51 17.36 2.02
C PHE A 78 6.93 18.27 3.10
N GLY A 79 5.62 18.19 3.36
CA GLY A 79 5.01 18.93 4.46
C GLY A 79 5.56 18.49 5.81
N PRO A 80 5.59 19.38 6.82
CA PRO A 80 6.17 19.05 8.13
C PRO A 80 5.40 17.94 8.88
N ARG A 81 4.15 17.73 8.52
CA ARG A 81 3.30 16.65 9.05
C ARG A 81 3.32 15.38 8.21
N ASP A 82 3.85 15.44 6.97
CA ASP A 82 3.98 14.28 6.09
C ASP A 82 5.07 13.34 6.58
N GLN A 83 4.70 12.36 7.39
CA GLN A 83 5.60 11.43 8.07
C GLN A 83 5.19 9.95 7.88
N THR A 84 4.40 9.66 6.86
CA THR A 84 4.02 8.28 6.54
C THR A 84 5.22 7.40 6.21
N PRO A 85 6.21 7.85 5.41
CA PRO A 85 7.40 7.05 5.15
C PRO A 85 8.21 6.74 6.42
N GLU A 86 8.33 7.70 7.32
CA GLU A 86 9.02 7.53 8.60
C GLU A 86 8.30 6.52 9.49
N GLY A 87 6.97 6.62 9.62
CA GLY A 87 6.17 5.67 10.38
C GLY A 87 6.22 4.26 9.81
N THR A 88 6.20 4.13 8.49
CA THR A 88 6.33 2.85 7.80
C THR A 88 7.73 2.27 7.97
N SER A 89 8.79 3.07 7.81
CA SER A 89 10.17 2.62 7.97
C SER A 89 10.50 2.10 9.37
N ARG A 90 9.81 2.57 10.40
CA ARG A 90 9.95 2.07 11.77
C ARG A 90 9.48 0.63 11.96
N VAL A 91 8.53 0.17 11.16
CA VAL A 91 7.87 -1.12 11.37
C VAL A 91 8.25 -2.18 10.33
N ILE A 92 8.62 -1.79 9.12
CA ILE A 92 9.02 -2.76 8.09
C ILE A 92 10.31 -3.50 8.50
N GLN A 93 10.34 -4.80 8.25
CA GLN A 93 11.48 -5.67 8.52
C GLN A 93 12.38 -5.83 7.30
N ARG A 94 11.81 -5.83 6.11
CA ARG A 94 12.52 -5.94 4.82
C ARG A 94 11.98 -4.88 3.86
N ALA A 95 12.86 -4.03 3.36
CA ALA A 95 12.49 -3.03 2.37
C ALA A 95 12.20 -3.66 1.00
N ALA A 96 11.21 -3.10 0.29
CA ALA A 96 10.85 -3.45 -1.09
C ALA A 96 11.02 -2.23 -2.02
N PRO A 97 12.26 -1.80 -2.29
CA PRO A 97 12.53 -0.56 -3.00
C PRO A 97 11.99 -0.55 -4.43
N GLY A 98 11.95 -1.70 -5.11
CA GLY A 98 11.43 -1.79 -6.48
C GLY A 98 9.96 -1.38 -6.61
N ILE A 99 9.13 -1.70 -5.62
CA ILE A 99 7.73 -1.26 -5.59
C ILE A 99 7.66 0.27 -5.43
N ALA A 100 8.41 0.84 -4.50
CA ALA A 100 8.46 2.29 -4.29
C ALA A 100 9.02 3.05 -5.51
N GLU A 101 10.00 2.49 -6.21
CA GLU A 101 10.53 3.03 -7.46
C GLU A 101 9.48 3.05 -8.57
N ALA A 102 8.75 1.94 -8.78
CA ALA A 102 7.69 1.85 -9.77
C ALA A 102 6.58 2.89 -9.51
N ILE A 103 6.17 3.07 -8.26
CA ILE A 103 5.20 4.08 -7.84
C ILE A 103 5.70 5.50 -8.18
N ARG A 104 6.96 5.83 -7.92
CA ARG A 104 7.52 7.15 -8.22
C ARG A 104 7.65 7.46 -9.70
N LEU A 105 7.75 6.44 -10.55
CA LEU A 105 7.89 6.61 -12.01
C LEU A 105 6.58 6.91 -12.73
N VAL A 106 5.43 6.83 -12.04
CA VAL A 106 4.10 7.00 -12.64
C VAL A 106 3.92 8.39 -13.30
N ASN A 107 4.44 9.44 -12.65
CA ASN A 107 4.39 10.79 -13.21
C ASN A 107 5.56 11.64 -12.70
N PRO A 108 5.84 12.80 -13.33
CA PRO A 108 6.96 13.67 -12.95
C PRO A 108 6.94 14.16 -11.50
N LEU A 109 5.75 14.32 -10.88
CA LEU A 109 5.61 14.72 -9.48
C LEU A 109 5.99 13.58 -8.51
N GLY A 110 6.09 12.35 -8.99
CA GLY A 110 6.58 11.21 -8.22
C GLY A 110 7.96 11.45 -7.60
N ARG A 111 8.78 12.31 -8.20
CA ARG A 111 10.09 12.73 -7.64
C ARG A 111 9.98 13.43 -6.28
N LEU A 112 8.81 13.96 -5.95
CA LEU A 112 8.50 14.59 -4.66
C LEU A 112 7.87 13.60 -3.67
N SER A 113 7.61 12.37 -4.08
CA SER A 113 7.10 11.33 -3.18
C SER A 113 8.26 10.67 -2.44
N ARG A 114 8.14 10.61 -1.12
CA ARG A 114 9.05 9.88 -0.24
C ARG A 114 8.49 8.52 0.18
N ALA A 115 7.45 8.06 -0.54
CA ALA A 115 6.79 6.78 -0.31
C ALA A 115 7.79 5.62 -0.20
N THR A 116 7.53 4.71 0.72
CA THR A 116 8.31 3.50 0.92
C THR A 116 7.40 2.27 0.83
N ALA A 117 8.02 1.10 0.70
CA ALA A 117 7.36 -0.18 0.73
C ALA A 117 8.25 -1.23 1.42
N GLY A 118 7.63 -2.22 2.01
CA GLY A 118 8.35 -3.30 2.68
C GLY A 118 7.42 -4.31 3.33
N THR A 119 8.01 -5.28 4.01
CA THR A 119 7.25 -6.35 4.66
C THR A 119 7.35 -6.28 6.19
N LEU A 120 6.26 -6.67 6.85
CA LEU A 120 6.18 -6.87 8.28
C LEU A 120 5.47 -8.21 8.54
N GLY A 121 6.22 -9.23 8.99
CA GLY A 121 5.71 -10.59 9.07
C GLY A 121 5.19 -11.07 7.72
N GLU A 122 3.94 -11.51 7.67
CA GLU A 122 3.26 -11.96 6.45
C GLU A 122 2.50 -10.83 5.73
N THR A 123 2.76 -9.58 6.07
CA THR A 123 2.09 -8.42 5.49
C THR A 123 3.03 -7.64 4.57
N LEU A 124 2.56 -7.32 3.36
CA LEU A 124 3.20 -6.35 2.48
C LEU A 124 2.58 -4.96 2.75
N ILE A 125 3.42 -3.97 2.99
CA ILE A 125 2.99 -2.58 3.24
C ILE A 125 3.52 -1.69 2.13
N ILE A 126 2.65 -0.87 1.54
CA ILE A 126 3.03 0.12 0.52
C ILE A 126 2.42 1.50 0.83
N ASN A 127 3.18 2.55 0.60
CA ASN A 127 2.69 3.92 0.72
C ASN A 127 2.27 4.47 -0.65
N LEU A 128 1.10 5.11 -0.68
CA LEU A 128 0.58 5.81 -1.85
C LEU A 128 0.38 7.30 -1.56
N PRO A 129 0.42 8.18 -2.58
CA PRO A 129 0.17 9.60 -2.38
C PRO A 129 -1.26 9.87 -1.89
N GLY A 130 -1.47 11.04 -1.28
CA GLY A 130 -2.77 11.42 -0.71
C GLY A 130 -3.81 11.86 -1.74
N SER A 131 -3.41 12.26 -2.94
CA SER A 131 -4.38 12.62 -3.98
C SER A 131 -5.10 11.38 -4.50
N THR A 132 -6.41 11.48 -4.72
CA THR A 132 -7.22 10.37 -5.22
C THR A 132 -6.70 9.84 -6.55
N LYS A 133 -6.43 10.73 -7.51
CA LYS A 133 -5.89 10.35 -8.82
C LYS A 133 -4.52 9.68 -8.67
N GLY A 134 -3.61 10.30 -7.92
CA GLY A 134 -2.25 9.79 -7.74
C GLY A 134 -2.21 8.44 -7.03
N SER A 135 -3.07 8.22 -6.04
CA SER A 135 -3.12 6.93 -5.33
C SER A 135 -3.58 5.79 -6.25
N ILE A 136 -4.55 6.03 -7.13
CA ILE A 136 -5.03 5.03 -8.09
C ILE A 136 -3.97 4.76 -9.17
N GLU A 137 -3.38 5.80 -9.77
CA GLU A 137 -2.33 5.64 -10.77
C GLU A 137 -1.13 4.86 -10.21
N CYS A 138 -0.75 5.14 -8.96
CA CYS A 138 0.39 4.49 -8.31
C CYS A 138 0.12 3.01 -8.00
N ILE A 139 -1.06 2.66 -7.47
CA ILE A 139 -1.37 1.25 -7.20
C ILE A 139 -1.56 0.47 -8.50
N GLU A 140 -2.12 1.10 -9.54
CA GLU A 140 -2.26 0.49 -10.86
C GLU A 140 -0.91 0.06 -11.45
N ALA A 141 0.14 0.84 -11.22
CA ALA A 141 1.49 0.55 -11.70
C ALA A 141 2.14 -0.70 -11.09
N VAL A 142 1.61 -1.22 -9.98
CA VAL A 142 2.21 -2.34 -9.23
C VAL A 142 1.23 -3.48 -8.94
N ILE A 143 -0.07 -3.30 -9.19
CA ILE A 143 -1.11 -4.27 -8.80
C ILE A 143 -0.88 -5.66 -9.37
N ASP A 144 -0.29 -5.76 -10.54
CA ASP A 144 0.00 -7.01 -11.24
C ASP A 144 0.98 -7.92 -10.48
N VAL A 145 1.87 -7.35 -9.69
CA VAL A 145 2.87 -8.11 -8.91
C VAL A 145 2.51 -8.28 -7.43
N LEU A 146 1.56 -7.49 -6.90
CA LEU A 146 1.26 -7.49 -5.47
C LEU A 146 0.68 -8.82 -4.97
N GLY A 147 -0.17 -9.47 -5.76
CA GLY A 147 -0.74 -10.77 -5.39
C GLY A 147 0.32 -11.85 -5.26
N HIS A 148 1.24 -11.92 -6.22
CA HIS A 148 2.38 -12.82 -6.16
C HIS A 148 3.26 -12.53 -4.93
N ALA A 149 3.60 -11.26 -4.69
CA ALA A 149 4.41 -10.86 -3.54
C ALA A 149 3.78 -11.28 -2.21
N VAL A 150 2.46 -11.10 -2.05
CA VAL A 150 1.75 -11.48 -0.82
C VAL A 150 1.77 -13.00 -0.62
N ARG A 151 1.54 -13.80 -1.67
CA ARG A 151 1.60 -15.26 -1.56
C ARG A 151 2.98 -15.74 -1.13
N LEU A 152 4.05 -15.16 -1.67
CA LEU A 152 5.44 -15.51 -1.30
C LEU A 152 5.78 -15.23 0.17
N LEU A 153 5.04 -14.37 0.86
CA LEU A 153 5.27 -14.11 2.28
C LEU A 153 4.92 -15.31 3.18
N ARG A 154 4.07 -16.20 2.70
CA ARG A 154 3.65 -17.40 3.43
C ARG A 154 4.15 -18.70 2.78
N ASP A 155 4.22 -18.76 1.46
CA ASP A 155 4.55 -19.96 0.73
C ASP A 155 5.54 -19.69 -0.41
N ASN A 156 6.70 -20.41 -0.38
CA ASN A 156 7.72 -20.34 -1.41
C ASN A 156 7.37 -21.14 -2.69
N SER A 157 6.23 -21.84 -2.72
CA SER A 157 5.85 -22.68 -3.86
C SER A 157 5.09 -21.91 -4.94
N ASP A 158 4.74 -20.64 -4.72
CA ASP A 158 4.07 -19.82 -5.74
C ASP A 158 4.98 -19.65 -6.96
N PRO A 159 4.58 -20.10 -8.16
CA PRO A 159 5.41 -20.02 -9.35
C PRO A 159 5.66 -18.54 -9.72
N HIS A 160 6.91 -18.25 -10.09
CA HIS A 160 7.22 -16.92 -10.60
C HIS A 160 6.37 -16.59 -11.83
N PRO A 161 5.89 -15.34 -11.98
CA PRO A 161 5.20 -14.92 -13.18
C PRO A 161 6.08 -15.20 -14.40
N GLU A 162 5.56 -15.93 -15.37
CA GLU A 162 6.28 -16.11 -16.64
C GLU A 162 6.45 -14.73 -17.28
N HIS A 163 7.68 -14.36 -17.58
CA HIS A 163 7.95 -13.20 -18.40
C HIS A 163 7.28 -13.46 -19.76
N GLY A 164 6.27 -12.62 -20.07
CA GLY A 164 5.61 -12.71 -21.36
C GLY A 164 6.67 -12.74 -22.45
N GLN A 165 6.74 -13.85 -23.19
CA GLN A 165 7.56 -13.93 -24.40
C GLN A 165 7.01 -12.87 -25.35
N HIS A 166 7.72 -11.75 -25.48
CA HIS A 166 7.52 -10.87 -26.61
C HIS A 166 7.88 -11.69 -27.86
N LYS A 167 6.86 -12.26 -28.49
CA LYS A 167 7.01 -12.77 -29.85
C LYS A 167 7.29 -11.56 -30.74
N HIS A 168 8.54 -11.37 -31.09
CA HIS A 168 8.91 -10.57 -32.25
C HIS A 168 8.45 -11.33 -33.49
N GLU A 169 7.37 -10.93 -34.11
CA GLU A 169 7.08 -11.13 -35.51
C GLU A 169 7.56 -9.91 -36.29
#